data_59eda0526a3f2766ffe0c40624629e04
#
_entry.id   59eda0526a3f2766ffe0c40624629e04
#
_cell.length_a   1.000
_cell.length_b   1.000
_cell.length_c   1.000
_cell.angle_alpha   90.00
_cell.angle_beta   90.00
_cell.angle_gamma   90.00
#
_symmetry.space_group_name_H-M   'P 1'
#
loop_
_entity.id
_entity.type
_entity.pdbx_description
1 polymer ?
#
loop_
_entity_poly.entity_id
_entity_poly.type
_entity_poly.pdbx_seq_one_letter_code
_entity_poly.pdbx_strand_id
1 'polypeptide(L)'
;MATLRFVERLRDDKDQIIAAEDFVAIAETAGLIGRIDHMVMMRCVQVLRRLMVRNKDVGVFCNVAAATLANSSTFSQCLDFLEANRALAPSLVLEFKQANFRNLGTTESEHLAALSQRGYRFSIDHVSDLRIDPRELADRGVRFIKVPAALLLDPKQPPASDIHPSDLSDLLGRFGIDLIAERIEGERTVVDLLDYDVRFGQGFLFAPPRPLRPEGAPPPAAPDANGKAPPAEEQLDPPPRATGNAALARRLAGPT
;
A
#
# COMPACT_ATOMS: atom_id res chain seq x y z
N MET A 1 -16.46 1.97 0.37
CA MET A 1 -15.57 0.97 1.03
C MET A 1 -14.53 1.71 1.87
N ALA A 2 -14.43 1.44 3.17
CA ALA A 2 -13.33 1.96 3.98
C ALA A 2 -12.09 1.11 3.73
N THR A 3 -10.94 1.74 3.45
CA THR A 3 -9.71 1.02 3.13
C THR A 3 -8.62 1.30 4.16
N LEU A 4 -7.82 0.28 4.47
CA LEU A 4 -6.67 0.37 5.34
C LEU A 4 -5.41 0.04 4.54
N ARG A 5 -4.36 0.83 4.74
CA ARG A 5 -3.02 0.54 4.21
C ARG A 5 -2.16 -0.03 5.32
N PHE A 6 -1.48 -1.14 5.02
CA PHE A 6 -0.45 -1.67 5.89
C PHE A 6 0.87 -0.95 5.63
N VAL A 7 1.47 -0.45 6.69
CA VAL A 7 2.85 0.06 6.67
C VAL A 7 3.72 -1.01 7.33
N GLU A 8 4.62 -1.58 6.55
CA GLU A 8 5.52 -2.62 7.01
C GLU A 8 6.60 -2.02 7.91
N ARG A 9 6.82 -2.65 9.04
CA ARG A 9 7.88 -2.31 9.99
C ARG A 9 8.47 -3.58 10.53
N LEU A 10 9.78 -3.69 10.54
CA LEU A 10 10.52 -4.75 11.24
C LEU A 10 10.93 -4.28 12.63
N ARG A 11 11.13 -5.24 13.54
CA ARG A 11 11.80 -5.00 14.80
C ARG A 11 13.12 -5.76 14.82
N ASP A 12 14.14 -5.10 15.27
CA ASP A 12 15.45 -5.75 15.47
C ASP A 12 15.48 -6.52 16.83
N ASP A 13 16.62 -7.13 17.12
CA ASP A 13 16.89 -7.85 18.36
C ASP A 13 16.86 -6.97 19.62
N LYS A 14 16.87 -5.65 19.45
CA LYS A 14 16.75 -4.64 20.52
C LYS A 14 15.36 -3.99 20.58
N ASP A 15 14.38 -4.59 19.90
CA ASP A 15 13.00 -4.11 19.80
C ASP A 15 12.87 -2.72 19.10
N GLN A 16 13.91 -2.26 18.38
CA GLN A 16 13.87 -1.03 17.61
C GLN A 16 13.11 -1.23 16.30
N ILE A 17 12.30 -0.24 15.94
CA ILE A 17 11.51 -0.27 14.71
C ILE A 17 12.40 0.13 13.53
N ILE A 18 12.43 -0.71 12.50
CA ILE A 18 13.07 -0.46 11.21
C ILE A 18 11.97 -0.19 10.19
N ALA A 19 12.03 0.98 9.53
CA ALA A 19 11.06 1.35 8.51
C ALA A 19 11.26 0.55 7.21
N ALA A 20 10.19 0.41 6.41
CA ALA A 20 10.24 -0.35 5.16
C ALA A 20 11.30 0.21 4.20
N GLU A 21 11.47 1.53 4.13
CA GLU A 21 12.48 2.21 3.30
C GLU A 21 13.91 1.78 3.61
N ASP A 22 14.17 1.33 4.84
CA ASP A 22 15.51 0.94 5.30
C ASP A 22 15.84 -0.53 5.01
N PHE A 23 14.83 -1.42 4.96
CA PHE A 23 15.10 -2.86 4.82
C PHE A 23 14.66 -3.47 3.50
N VAL A 24 13.67 -2.90 2.80
CA VAL A 24 13.11 -3.51 1.58
C VAL A 24 14.17 -3.72 0.51
N ALA A 25 15.00 -2.70 0.21
CA ALA A 25 16.04 -2.82 -0.80
C ALA A 25 17.08 -3.89 -0.45
N ILE A 26 17.41 -4.03 0.85
CA ILE A 26 18.33 -5.06 1.35
C ILE A 26 17.69 -6.44 1.21
N ALA A 27 16.42 -6.56 1.59
CA ALA A 27 15.68 -7.82 1.48
C ALA A 27 15.50 -8.28 0.03
N GLU A 28 15.29 -7.34 -0.91
CA GLU A 28 15.27 -7.63 -2.35
C GLU A 28 16.61 -8.19 -2.81
N THR A 29 17.72 -7.52 -2.47
CA THR A 29 19.08 -7.95 -2.83
C THR A 29 19.44 -9.31 -2.22
N ALA A 30 18.98 -9.58 -1.00
CA ALA A 30 19.20 -10.85 -0.30
C ALA A 30 18.23 -11.98 -0.74
N GLY A 31 17.28 -11.70 -1.64
CA GLY A 31 16.28 -12.68 -2.08
C GLY A 31 15.24 -13.04 -1.00
N LEU A 32 15.10 -12.21 0.03
CA LEU A 32 14.21 -12.46 1.17
C LEU A 32 12.84 -11.78 1.03
N ILE A 33 12.70 -10.87 0.08
CA ILE A 33 11.50 -10.02 -0.03
C ILE A 33 10.22 -10.85 -0.21
N GLY A 34 10.26 -11.92 -0.99
CA GLY A 34 9.10 -12.78 -1.21
C GLY A 34 8.61 -13.49 0.05
N ARG A 35 9.52 -13.84 0.97
CA ARG A 35 9.15 -14.40 2.28
C ARG A 35 8.51 -13.33 3.16
N ILE A 36 8.99 -12.10 3.09
CA ILE A 36 8.42 -10.96 3.79
C ILE A 36 7.02 -10.69 3.25
N ASP A 37 6.85 -10.59 1.94
CA ASP A 37 5.54 -10.40 1.30
C ASP A 37 4.54 -11.46 1.71
N HIS A 38 4.96 -12.74 1.73
CA HIS A 38 4.09 -13.83 2.18
C HIS A 38 3.65 -13.65 3.65
N MET A 39 4.56 -13.29 4.56
CA MET A 39 4.21 -13.01 5.96
C MET A 39 3.26 -11.81 6.07
N VAL A 40 3.48 -10.76 5.30
CA VAL A 40 2.61 -9.57 5.26
C VAL A 40 1.22 -9.94 4.74
N MET A 41 1.12 -10.73 3.66
CA MET A 41 -0.16 -11.24 3.15
C MET A 41 -0.92 -12.04 4.22
N MET A 42 -0.25 -12.94 4.92
CA MET A 42 -0.87 -13.69 6.03
C MET A 42 -1.41 -12.74 7.10
N ARG A 43 -0.64 -11.70 7.45
CA ARG A 43 -1.07 -10.71 8.45
C ARG A 43 -2.24 -9.87 7.96
N CYS A 44 -2.23 -9.44 6.70
CA CYS A 44 -3.33 -8.72 6.07
C CYS A 44 -4.64 -9.53 6.11
N VAL A 45 -4.58 -10.83 5.78
CA VAL A 45 -5.74 -11.73 5.84
C VAL A 45 -6.27 -11.88 7.27
N GLN A 46 -5.40 -12.04 8.27
CA GLN A 46 -5.81 -12.12 9.67
C GLN A 46 -6.54 -10.86 10.12
N VAL A 47 -5.99 -9.69 9.79
CA VAL A 47 -6.61 -8.41 10.14
C VAL A 47 -7.90 -8.20 9.37
N LEU A 48 -7.93 -8.51 8.08
CA LEU A 48 -9.13 -8.38 7.27
C LEU A 48 -10.30 -9.22 7.82
N ARG A 49 -10.04 -10.47 8.18
CA ARG A 49 -11.05 -11.34 8.81
C ARG A 49 -11.64 -10.72 10.09
N ARG A 50 -10.80 -10.11 10.94
CA ARG A 50 -11.26 -9.42 12.16
C ARG A 50 -12.10 -8.18 11.87
N LEU A 51 -11.70 -7.40 10.87
CA LEU A 51 -12.42 -6.18 10.49
C LEU A 51 -13.77 -6.49 9.87
N MET A 52 -13.84 -7.52 9.03
CA MET A 52 -15.08 -7.94 8.35
C MET A 52 -16.17 -8.44 9.30
N VAL A 53 -15.84 -8.83 10.52
CA VAL A 53 -16.84 -9.14 11.56
C VAL A 53 -17.69 -7.91 11.91
N ARG A 54 -17.08 -6.71 11.88
CA ARG A 54 -17.74 -5.45 12.25
C ARG A 54 -18.24 -4.65 11.05
N ASN A 55 -17.50 -4.71 9.95
CA ASN A 55 -17.82 -3.98 8.73
C ASN A 55 -17.41 -4.83 7.52
N LYS A 56 -18.41 -5.24 6.73
CA LYS A 56 -18.21 -6.04 5.52
C LYS A 56 -17.63 -5.20 4.36
N ASP A 57 -17.81 -3.88 4.40
CA ASP A 57 -17.35 -2.95 3.37
C ASP A 57 -15.94 -2.41 3.68
N VAL A 58 -15.06 -3.26 4.18
CA VAL A 58 -13.66 -2.93 4.45
C VAL A 58 -12.75 -3.58 3.43
N GLY A 59 -11.70 -2.85 3.02
CA GLY A 59 -10.62 -3.37 2.19
C GLY A 59 -9.26 -3.12 2.83
N VAL A 60 -8.31 -3.96 2.48
CA VAL A 60 -6.92 -3.88 2.94
C VAL A 60 -6.01 -3.84 1.72
N PHE A 61 -5.13 -2.84 1.65
CA PHE A 61 -4.04 -2.78 0.69
C PHE A 61 -2.81 -3.50 1.25
N CYS A 62 -2.26 -4.41 0.47
CA CYS A 62 -1.08 -5.21 0.79
C CYS A 62 -0.01 -4.99 -0.27
N ASN A 63 1.13 -4.40 0.11
CA ASN A 63 2.25 -4.23 -0.81
C ASN A 63 2.81 -5.58 -1.25
N VAL A 64 3.21 -5.66 -2.52
CA VAL A 64 3.86 -6.83 -3.11
C VAL A 64 4.99 -6.36 -4.00
N ALA A 65 6.18 -6.91 -3.77
CA ALA A 65 7.35 -6.62 -4.59
C ALA A 65 7.26 -7.33 -5.95
N ALA A 66 7.76 -6.69 -7.01
CA ALA A 66 7.86 -7.34 -8.33
C ALA A 66 8.73 -8.60 -8.28
N ALA A 67 9.78 -8.61 -7.44
CA ALA A 67 10.63 -9.77 -7.23
C ALA A 67 9.87 -10.99 -6.68
N THR A 68 8.77 -10.80 -5.97
CA THR A 68 7.89 -11.88 -5.51
C THR A 68 7.14 -12.52 -6.69
N LEU A 69 6.69 -11.69 -7.65
CA LEU A 69 6.08 -12.21 -8.89
C LEU A 69 7.12 -12.89 -9.79
N ALA A 70 8.37 -12.42 -9.82
CA ALA A 70 9.43 -12.99 -10.65
C ALA A 70 9.90 -14.38 -10.16
N ASN A 71 9.77 -14.67 -8.86
CA ASN A 71 10.22 -15.92 -8.26
C ASN A 71 9.09 -16.95 -8.21
N SER A 72 9.06 -17.89 -9.17
CA SER A 72 7.98 -18.88 -9.30
C SER A 72 7.78 -19.74 -8.05
N SER A 73 8.85 -20.09 -7.31
CA SER A 73 8.72 -20.90 -6.08
C SER A 73 8.03 -20.13 -4.96
N THR A 74 8.44 -18.88 -4.73
CA THR A 74 7.82 -18.01 -3.73
C THR A 74 6.41 -17.62 -4.14
N PHE A 75 6.22 -17.32 -5.43
CA PHE A 75 4.89 -16.99 -5.96
C PHE A 75 3.91 -18.14 -5.78
N SER A 76 4.32 -19.39 -6.04
CA SER A 76 3.47 -20.57 -5.83
C SER A 76 2.97 -20.66 -4.39
N GLN A 77 3.84 -20.45 -3.39
CA GLN A 77 3.45 -20.44 -1.98
C GLN A 77 2.44 -19.32 -1.66
N CYS A 78 2.67 -18.12 -2.21
CA CYS A 78 1.72 -17.00 -2.06
C CYS A 78 0.38 -17.33 -2.73
N LEU A 79 0.41 -17.93 -3.94
CA LEU A 79 -0.78 -18.28 -4.70
C LEU A 79 -1.62 -19.34 -3.98
N ASP A 80 -0.99 -20.38 -3.43
CA ASP A 80 -1.68 -21.44 -2.66
C ASP A 80 -2.36 -20.84 -1.42
N PHE A 81 -1.66 -19.95 -0.72
CA PHE A 81 -2.24 -19.24 0.43
C PHE A 81 -3.42 -18.34 0.02
N LEU A 82 -3.29 -17.60 -1.07
CA LEU A 82 -4.34 -16.74 -1.58
C LEU A 82 -5.52 -17.56 -2.12
N GLU A 83 -5.29 -18.70 -2.79
CA GLU A 83 -6.37 -19.60 -3.21
C GLU A 83 -7.18 -20.10 -2.01
N ALA A 84 -6.52 -20.53 -0.93
CA ALA A 84 -7.17 -20.93 0.31
C ALA A 84 -7.98 -19.79 0.97
N ASN A 85 -7.72 -18.54 0.62
CA ASN A 85 -8.37 -17.34 1.13
C ASN A 85 -9.19 -16.59 0.06
N ARG A 86 -9.54 -17.22 -1.05
CA ARG A 86 -10.18 -16.61 -2.22
C ARG A 86 -11.48 -15.85 -1.89
N ALA A 87 -12.20 -16.25 -0.86
CA ALA A 87 -13.40 -15.53 -0.40
C ALA A 87 -13.11 -14.08 0.03
N LEU A 88 -11.86 -13.75 0.34
CA LEU A 88 -11.42 -12.40 0.73
C LEU A 88 -10.88 -11.58 -0.47
N ALA A 89 -10.79 -12.15 -1.67
CA ALA A 89 -10.24 -11.48 -2.83
C ALA A 89 -10.88 -10.10 -3.13
N PRO A 90 -12.20 -9.90 -2.98
CA PRO A 90 -12.80 -8.58 -3.21
C PRO A 90 -12.34 -7.49 -2.24
N SER A 91 -11.81 -7.88 -1.07
CA SER A 91 -11.43 -6.99 0.03
C SER A 91 -9.93 -6.93 0.28
N LEU A 92 -9.14 -7.82 -0.33
CA LEU A 92 -7.68 -7.79 -0.27
C LEU A 92 -7.11 -7.28 -1.60
N VAL A 93 -6.62 -6.05 -1.60
CA VAL A 93 -6.04 -5.40 -2.78
C VAL A 93 -4.52 -5.55 -2.73
N LEU A 94 -3.93 -6.14 -3.76
CA LEU A 94 -2.48 -6.26 -3.88
C LEU A 94 -1.92 -5.01 -4.55
N GLU A 95 -0.92 -4.38 -3.93
CA GLU A 95 -0.41 -3.07 -4.31
C GLU A 95 1.00 -3.15 -4.87
N PHE A 96 1.22 -2.54 -6.03
CA PHE A 96 2.48 -2.54 -6.78
C PHE A 96 2.96 -1.12 -7.05
N LYS A 97 4.27 -0.89 -7.00
CA LYS A 97 4.87 0.38 -7.42
C LYS A 97 4.70 0.58 -8.93
N GLN A 98 4.36 1.80 -9.38
CA GLN A 98 4.17 2.13 -10.80
C GLN A 98 5.39 1.72 -11.65
N ALA A 99 6.59 2.06 -11.21
CA ALA A 99 7.81 1.76 -11.95
C ALA A 99 7.99 0.26 -12.20
N ASN A 100 7.67 -0.57 -11.20
CA ASN A 100 7.77 -2.01 -11.31
C ASN A 100 6.67 -2.59 -12.19
N PHE A 101 5.43 -2.12 -12.02
CA PHE A 101 4.28 -2.60 -12.79
C PHE A 101 4.40 -2.36 -14.30
N ARG A 102 5.01 -1.25 -14.69
CA ARG A 102 5.30 -0.93 -16.10
C ARG A 102 6.33 -1.87 -16.74
N ASN A 103 7.24 -2.41 -15.93
CA ASN A 103 8.37 -3.20 -16.40
C ASN A 103 8.23 -4.71 -16.08
N LEU A 104 7.01 -5.19 -15.81
CA LEU A 104 6.78 -6.61 -15.57
C LEU A 104 7.09 -7.42 -16.84
N GLY A 105 7.88 -8.49 -16.67
CA GLY A 105 8.17 -9.45 -17.72
C GLY A 105 7.01 -10.42 -17.99
N THR A 106 7.27 -11.42 -18.82
CA THR A 106 6.25 -12.41 -19.20
C THR A 106 5.80 -13.23 -17.99
N THR A 107 6.72 -13.75 -17.20
CA THR A 107 6.43 -14.59 -16.02
C THR A 107 5.62 -13.82 -14.98
N GLU A 108 6.02 -12.59 -14.66
CA GLU A 108 5.30 -11.74 -13.71
C GLU A 108 3.90 -11.40 -14.20
N SER A 109 3.74 -11.17 -15.52
CA SER A 109 2.45 -10.89 -16.14
C SER A 109 1.52 -12.10 -16.11
N GLU A 110 2.03 -13.31 -16.33
CA GLU A 110 1.28 -14.57 -16.19
C GLU A 110 0.84 -14.78 -14.73
N HIS A 111 1.73 -14.53 -13.78
CA HIS A 111 1.43 -14.63 -12.35
C HIS A 111 0.38 -13.60 -11.92
N LEU A 112 0.46 -12.37 -12.42
CA LEU A 112 -0.55 -11.34 -12.19
C LEU A 112 -1.91 -11.76 -12.75
N ALA A 113 -1.94 -12.31 -13.96
CA ALA A 113 -3.17 -12.84 -14.57
C ALA A 113 -3.78 -13.98 -13.74
N ALA A 114 -2.96 -14.87 -13.21
CA ALA A 114 -3.41 -15.96 -12.34
C ALA A 114 -4.09 -15.45 -11.04
N LEU A 115 -3.60 -14.35 -10.46
CA LEU A 115 -4.22 -13.68 -9.32
C LEU A 115 -5.54 -12.99 -9.70
N SER A 116 -5.56 -12.29 -10.84
CA SER A 116 -6.75 -11.62 -11.36
C SER A 116 -7.89 -12.61 -11.64
N GLN A 117 -7.59 -13.79 -12.23
CA GLN A 117 -8.57 -14.86 -12.46
C GLN A 117 -9.19 -15.42 -11.16
N ARG A 118 -8.50 -15.27 -10.04
CA ARG A 118 -9.00 -15.62 -8.70
C ARG A 118 -9.81 -14.53 -8.04
N GLY A 119 -9.98 -13.39 -8.73
CA GLY A 119 -10.78 -12.26 -8.27
C GLY A 119 -10.01 -11.25 -7.42
N TYR A 120 -8.68 -11.41 -7.29
CA TYR A 120 -7.84 -10.40 -6.65
C TYR A 120 -7.77 -9.15 -7.51
N ARG A 121 -7.77 -7.99 -6.84
CA ARG A 121 -7.69 -6.67 -7.47
C ARG A 121 -6.34 -6.05 -7.17
N PHE A 122 -5.90 -5.17 -8.06
CA PHE A 122 -4.61 -4.52 -7.92
C PHE A 122 -4.74 -3.02 -7.72
N SER A 123 -3.75 -2.47 -7.03
CA SER A 123 -3.54 -1.04 -6.84
C SER A 123 -2.15 -0.67 -7.37
N ILE A 124 -2.07 0.49 -8.01
CA ILE A 124 -0.79 1.10 -8.37
C ILE A 124 -0.47 2.19 -7.37
N ASP A 125 0.71 2.13 -6.79
CA ASP A 125 1.23 3.09 -5.81
C ASP A 125 2.55 3.73 -6.30
N HIS A 126 3.05 4.73 -5.57
CA HIS A 126 4.27 5.46 -5.93
C HIS A 126 4.23 6.01 -7.36
N VAL A 127 3.10 6.56 -7.74
CA VAL A 127 2.94 7.21 -9.05
C VAL A 127 3.83 8.44 -9.11
N SER A 128 4.72 8.46 -10.10
CA SER A 128 5.68 9.54 -10.32
C SER A 128 5.35 10.39 -11.54
N ASP A 129 4.52 9.89 -12.44
CA ASP A 129 4.01 10.60 -13.61
C ASP A 129 2.63 10.09 -14.03
N LEU A 130 1.87 10.93 -14.73
CA LEU A 130 0.49 10.66 -15.16
C LEU A 130 0.40 10.04 -16.56
N ARG A 131 1.48 9.52 -17.11
CA ARG A 131 1.44 8.72 -18.36
C ARG A 131 0.84 7.35 -18.07
N ILE A 132 -0.47 7.30 -18.11
CA ILE A 132 -1.28 6.16 -17.70
C ILE A 132 -2.17 5.77 -18.87
N ASP A 133 -2.18 4.49 -19.22
CA ASP A 133 -3.21 3.91 -20.09
C ASP A 133 -4.24 3.18 -19.20
N PRO A 134 -5.43 3.79 -18.97
CA PRO A 134 -6.44 3.20 -18.10
C PRO A 134 -6.97 1.87 -18.60
N ARG A 135 -7.01 1.68 -19.92
CA ARG A 135 -7.49 0.43 -20.52
C ARG A 135 -6.52 -0.71 -20.24
N GLU A 136 -5.23 -0.49 -20.50
CA GLU A 136 -4.19 -1.47 -20.19
C GLU A 136 -4.21 -1.85 -18.70
N LEU A 137 -4.32 -0.87 -17.81
CA LEU A 137 -4.38 -1.12 -16.38
C LEU A 137 -5.62 -1.95 -15.99
N ALA A 138 -6.79 -1.61 -16.52
CA ALA A 138 -8.04 -2.32 -16.24
C ALA A 138 -7.99 -3.78 -16.74
N ASP A 139 -7.46 -4.01 -17.94
CA ASP A 139 -7.29 -5.33 -18.55
C ASP A 139 -6.34 -6.21 -17.72
N ARG A 140 -5.35 -5.61 -17.04
CA ARG A 140 -4.43 -6.28 -16.11
C ARG A 140 -4.98 -6.44 -14.70
N GLY A 141 -6.22 -6.06 -14.43
CA GLY A 141 -6.89 -6.25 -13.15
C GLY A 141 -6.72 -5.11 -12.14
N VAL A 142 -6.13 -3.97 -12.54
CA VAL A 142 -6.02 -2.78 -11.68
C VAL A 142 -7.42 -2.19 -11.45
N ARG A 143 -7.70 -1.82 -10.21
CA ARG A 143 -8.95 -1.17 -9.78
C ARG A 143 -8.73 0.07 -8.94
N PHE A 144 -7.49 0.31 -8.54
CA PHE A 144 -7.12 1.48 -7.74
C PHE A 144 -5.79 2.05 -8.25
N ILE A 145 -5.68 3.36 -8.20
CA ILE A 145 -4.41 4.06 -8.44
C ILE A 145 -4.24 5.14 -7.38
N LYS A 146 -3.07 5.16 -6.73
CA LYS A 146 -2.73 6.15 -5.72
C LYS A 146 -1.78 7.18 -6.30
N VAL A 147 -2.23 8.42 -6.32
CA VAL A 147 -1.49 9.53 -6.91
C VAL A 147 -1.20 10.58 -5.83
N PRO A 148 0.06 11.02 -5.66
CA PRO A 148 0.36 12.11 -4.75
C PRO A 148 -0.46 13.35 -5.09
N ALA A 149 -1.11 13.98 -4.08
CA ALA A 149 -1.92 15.17 -4.27
C ALA A 149 -1.12 16.31 -4.95
N ALA A 150 0.16 16.42 -4.59
CA ALA A 150 1.06 17.40 -5.24
C ALA A 150 1.21 17.16 -6.75
N LEU A 151 1.14 15.90 -7.21
CA LEU A 151 1.22 15.57 -8.63
C LEU A 151 -0.06 15.93 -9.39
N LEU A 152 -1.22 15.85 -8.72
CA LEU A 152 -2.51 16.21 -9.29
C LEU A 152 -2.71 17.74 -9.36
N LEU A 153 -2.20 18.46 -8.36
CA LEU A 153 -2.47 19.89 -8.16
C LEU A 153 -1.33 20.79 -8.65
N ASP A 154 -0.23 20.25 -9.21
CA ASP A 154 0.90 21.04 -9.69
C ASP A 154 0.56 21.69 -11.05
N PRO A 155 0.39 23.04 -11.10
CA PRO A 155 0.09 23.75 -12.34
C PRO A 155 1.27 23.78 -13.33
N LYS A 156 2.48 23.39 -12.89
CA LYS A 156 3.71 23.43 -13.69
C LYS A 156 4.04 22.07 -14.29
N GLN A 157 3.24 21.04 -14.03
CA GLN A 157 3.48 19.75 -14.70
C GLN A 157 3.34 19.95 -16.21
N PRO A 158 4.39 19.68 -16.99
CA PRO A 158 4.21 19.59 -18.43
C PRO A 158 3.15 18.52 -18.67
N PRO A 159 2.23 18.72 -19.63
CA PRO A 159 1.29 17.70 -20.00
C PRO A 159 2.08 16.49 -20.51
N ALA A 160 2.46 15.61 -19.58
CA ALA A 160 3.11 14.34 -19.90
C ALA A 160 2.11 13.36 -20.54
N SER A 161 0.84 13.74 -20.52
CA SER A 161 -0.27 13.11 -21.22
C SER A 161 -1.18 14.21 -21.77
N ASP A 162 -1.92 13.93 -22.83
CA ASP A 162 -2.95 14.81 -23.38
C ASP A 162 -4.15 15.00 -22.41
N ILE A 163 -4.05 14.48 -21.18
CA ILE A 163 -5.10 14.45 -20.17
C ILE A 163 -4.75 15.44 -19.08
N HIS A 164 -5.64 16.40 -18.85
CA HIS A 164 -5.50 17.30 -17.72
C HIS A 164 -5.74 16.52 -16.40
N PRO A 165 -4.99 16.79 -15.31
CA PRO A 165 -5.16 16.09 -14.03
C PRO A 165 -6.60 16.14 -13.49
N SER A 166 -7.37 17.22 -13.75
CA SER A 166 -8.78 17.31 -13.36
C SER A 166 -9.68 16.27 -14.01
N ASP A 167 -9.33 15.79 -15.22
CA ASP A 167 -10.13 14.82 -15.97
C ASP A 167 -9.72 13.38 -15.68
N LEU A 168 -8.63 13.20 -14.91
CA LEU A 168 -8.04 11.88 -14.66
C LEU A 168 -8.99 10.97 -13.87
N SER A 169 -9.69 11.52 -12.87
CA SER A 169 -10.65 10.75 -12.07
C SER A 169 -11.78 10.19 -12.92
N ASP A 170 -12.35 11.02 -13.78
CA ASP A 170 -13.43 10.65 -14.71
C ASP A 170 -12.96 9.60 -15.73
N LEU A 171 -11.79 9.83 -16.31
CA LEU A 171 -11.20 8.91 -17.27
C LEU A 171 -10.97 7.52 -16.66
N LEU A 172 -10.34 7.44 -15.50
CA LEU A 172 -10.09 6.19 -14.78
C LEU A 172 -11.41 5.50 -14.40
N GLY A 173 -12.40 6.28 -13.96
CA GLY A 173 -13.74 5.80 -13.61
C GLY A 173 -14.47 5.07 -14.74
N ARG A 174 -14.27 5.50 -15.99
CA ARG A 174 -14.83 4.82 -17.20
C ARG A 174 -14.30 3.40 -17.37
N PHE A 175 -13.12 3.10 -16.83
CA PHE A 175 -12.50 1.77 -16.85
C PHE A 175 -12.65 1.02 -15.52
N GLY A 176 -13.44 1.56 -14.58
CA GLY A 176 -13.67 0.96 -13.27
C GLY A 176 -12.45 1.01 -12.35
N ILE A 177 -11.63 2.06 -12.50
CA ILE A 177 -10.45 2.31 -11.67
C ILE A 177 -10.76 3.53 -10.79
N ASP A 178 -10.65 3.37 -9.48
CA ASP A 178 -10.80 4.46 -8.50
C ASP A 178 -9.46 5.19 -8.30
N LEU A 179 -9.49 6.52 -8.41
CA LEU A 179 -8.37 7.39 -8.07
C LEU A 179 -8.36 7.69 -6.57
N ILE A 180 -7.23 7.45 -5.92
CA ILE A 180 -6.99 7.79 -4.51
C ILE A 180 -5.89 8.85 -4.47
N ALA A 181 -6.20 10.04 -3.99
CA ALA A 181 -5.17 11.04 -3.72
C ALA A 181 -4.43 10.68 -2.43
N GLU A 182 -3.10 10.67 -2.48
CA GLU A 182 -2.28 10.35 -1.31
C GLU A 182 -1.43 11.55 -0.85
N ARG A 183 -0.84 11.42 0.37
CA ARG A 183 -0.02 12.44 1.04
C ARG A 183 -0.79 13.74 1.27
N ILE A 184 -2.04 13.62 1.67
CA ILE A 184 -2.87 14.76 2.04
C ILE A 184 -2.54 15.15 3.48
N GLU A 185 -1.98 16.36 3.66
CA GLU A 185 -1.53 16.86 4.96
C GLU A 185 -2.36 18.05 5.47
N GLY A 186 -3.10 18.73 4.58
CA GLY A 186 -3.88 19.92 4.90
C GLY A 186 -5.29 19.91 4.32
N GLU A 187 -6.23 20.59 5.02
CA GLU A 187 -7.63 20.69 4.61
C GLU A 187 -7.81 21.38 3.25
N ARG A 188 -6.98 22.39 2.95
CA ARG A 188 -7.03 23.10 1.67
C ARG A 188 -6.82 22.14 0.49
N THR A 189 -5.88 21.23 0.62
CA THR A 189 -5.62 20.20 -0.40
C THR A 189 -6.86 19.35 -0.67
N VAL A 190 -7.67 19.07 0.36
CA VAL A 190 -8.94 18.33 0.19
C VAL A 190 -9.92 19.13 -0.66
N VAL A 191 -10.07 20.43 -0.39
CA VAL A 191 -10.96 21.31 -1.17
C VAL A 191 -10.55 21.34 -2.63
N ASP A 192 -9.25 21.56 -2.90
CA ASP A 192 -8.70 21.60 -4.27
C ASP A 192 -8.91 20.26 -5.00
N LEU A 193 -8.81 19.13 -4.31
CA LEU A 193 -9.04 17.79 -4.87
C LEU A 193 -10.52 17.49 -5.15
N LEU A 194 -11.44 18.08 -4.40
CA LEU A 194 -12.89 17.94 -4.67
C LEU A 194 -13.28 18.62 -5.99
N ASP A 195 -12.61 19.71 -6.37
CA ASP A 195 -12.80 20.37 -7.66
C ASP A 195 -12.35 19.47 -8.83
N TYR A 196 -11.52 18.46 -8.56
CA TYR A 196 -11.05 17.45 -9.52
C TYR A 196 -11.85 16.14 -9.44
N ASP A 197 -13.01 16.14 -8.81
CA ASP A 197 -13.88 14.96 -8.56
C ASP A 197 -13.14 13.76 -7.95
N VAL A 198 -12.11 14.02 -7.14
CA VAL A 198 -11.37 12.98 -6.40
C VAL A 198 -12.12 12.63 -5.14
N ARG A 199 -12.63 11.40 -5.07
CA ARG A 199 -13.52 10.93 -3.99
C ARG A 199 -12.81 10.23 -2.85
N PHE A 200 -11.59 9.75 -3.08
CA PHE A 200 -10.84 8.98 -2.10
C PHE A 200 -9.53 9.67 -1.79
N GLY A 201 -9.22 9.77 -0.50
CA GLY A 201 -8.01 10.40 -0.02
C GLY A 201 -7.31 9.59 1.08
N GLN A 202 -5.98 9.69 1.11
CA GLN A 202 -5.12 9.11 2.12
C GLN A 202 -4.05 10.13 2.54
N GLY A 203 -3.77 10.22 3.84
CA GLY A 203 -2.73 11.12 4.36
C GLY A 203 -2.83 11.33 5.86
N PHE A 204 -1.84 12.04 6.41
CA PHE A 204 -1.80 12.33 7.85
C PHE A 204 -2.96 13.20 8.33
N LEU A 205 -3.57 13.98 7.44
CA LEU A 205 -4.78 14.73 7.76
C LEU A 205 -5.90 13.83 8.30
N PHE A 206 -6.06 12.62 7.75
CA PHE A 206 -7.14 11.70 8.15
C PHE A 206 -6.75 10.86 9.36
N ALA A 207 -5.59 10.21 9.30
CA ALA A 207 -5.04 9.46 10.42
C ALA A 207 -3.56 9.12 10.21
N PRO A 208 -2.72 9.28 11.24
CA PRO A 208 -1.36 8.76 11.21
C PRO A 208 -1.36 7.21 11.28
N PRO A 209 -0.32 6.54 10.78
CA PRO A 209 -0.14 5.10 10.96
C PRO A 209 -0.17 4.71 12.44
N ARG A 210 -0.97 3.69 12.77
CA ARG A 210 -1.09 3.20 14.15
C ARG A 210 -0.71 1.73 14.22
N PRO A 211 -0.06 1.28 15.32
CA PRO A 211 0.18 -0.15 15.54
C PRO A 211 -1.13 -0.94 15.52
N LEU A 212 -1.05 -2.15 14.99
CA LEU A 212 -2.16 -3.09 15.11
C LEU A 212 -2.32 -3.50 16.56
N ARG A 213 -3.55 -3.41 17.07
CA ARG A 213 -3.84 -3.87 18.44
C ARG A 213 -3.66 -5.39 18.55
N PRO A 214 -3.07 -5.85 19.66
CA PRO A 214 -3.05 -7.27 19.99
C PRO A 214 -4.47 -7.86 20.04
N GLU A 215 -4.58 -9.16 19.83
CA GLU A 215 -5.84 -9.87 20.05
C GLU A 215 -6.26 -9.77 21.51
N GLY A 216 -7.53 -9.41 21.76
CA GLY A 216 -8.05 -9.28 23.13
C GLY A 216 -7.82 -7.91 23.78
N ALA A 217 -7.15 -6.96 23.13
CA ALA A 217 -7.02 -5.63 23.70
C ALA A 217 -8.39 -4.93 23.83
N PRO A 218 -8.69 -4.27 24.97
CA PRO A 218 -9.94 -3.58 25.19
C PRO A 218 -10.15 -2.47 24.14
N PRO A 219 -11.41 -2.12 23.80
CA PRO A 219 -11.69 -1.01 22.91
C PRO A 219 -11.03 0.28 23.43
N PRO A 220 -10.67 1.24 22.54
CA PRO A 220 -10.17 2.53 22.99
C PRO A 220 -11.21 3.17 23.89
N ALA A 221 -10.75 3.82 24.96
CA ALA A 221 -11.60 4.68 25.75
C ALA A 221 -12.26 5.69 24.79
N ALA A 222 -13.59 5.90 24.96
CA ALA A 222 -14.29 6.92 24.21
C ALA A 222 -13.61 8.28 24.48
N PRO A 223 -13.56 9.20 23.51
CA PRO A 223 -13.10 10.55 23.76
C PRO A 223 -13.92 11.16 24.89
N ASP A 224 -13.23 11.88 25.79
CA ASP A 224 -13.88 12.61 26.88
C ASP A 224 -14.95 13.55 26.35
N ALA A 225 -15.89 13.95 27.20
CA ALA A 225 -16.98 14.87 26.85
C ALA A 225 -16.51 16.21 26.20
N ASN A 226 -15.21 16.49 26.22
CA ASN A 226 -14.57 17.63 25.58
C ASN A 226 -13.87 17.31 24.22
N GLY A 227 -14.11 16.13 23.64
CA GLY A 227 -13.52 15.76 22.33
C GLY A 227 -12.00 15.53 22.36
N LYS A 228 -11.37 15.52 23.53
CA LYS A 228 -9.93 15.26 23.67
C LYS A 228 -9.72 13.76 23.67
N ALA A 229 -9.07 13.23 22.62
CA ALA A 229 -8.61 11.86 22.61
C ALA A 229 -7.67 11.65 23.81
N PRO A 230 -7.73 10.49 24.52
CA PRO A 230 -6.75 10.18 25.54
C PRO A 230 -5.34 10.30 24.92
N PRO A 231 -4.32 10.73 25.71
CA PRO A 231 -2.97 10.84 25.18
C PRO A 231 -2.62 9.51 24.53
N ALA A 232 -2.22 9.56 23.26
CA ALA A 232 -1.66 8.41 22.59
C ALA A 232 -0.49 7.94 23.46
N GLU A 233 -0.51 6.68 23.89
CA GLU A 233 0.65 6.08 24.53
C GLU A 233 1.86 6.48 23.72
N GLU A 234 2.73 7.22 24.36
CA GLU A 234 4.01 7.76 23.98
C GLU A 234 4.28 7.69 22.47
N GLN A 235 4.05 8.80 21.78
CA GLN A 235 4.58 9.02 20.43
C GLN A 235 6.09 8.93 20.59
N LEU A 236 6.66 7.77 20.32
CA LEU A 236 8.08 7.68 20.05
C LEU A 236 8.35 8.58 18.85
N ASP A 237 8.98 9.72 19.11
CA ASP A 237 9.53 10.57 18.08
C ASP A 237 10.28 9.69 17.07
N PRO A 238 10.18 9.97 15.77
CA PRO A 238 10.95 9.22 14.80
C PRO A 238 12.43 9.33 15.20
N PRO A 239 13.15 8.22 15.32
CA PRO A 239 14.56 8.26 15.69
C PRO A 239 15.29 9.16 14.67
N PRO A 240 16.29 9.94 15.11
CA PRO A 240 17.07 10.79 14.22
C PRO A 240 17.59 9.92 13.06
N ARG A 241 17.41 10.40 11.84
CA ARG A 241 17.80 9.71 10.59
C ARG A 241 19.22 9.19 10.72
N ALA A 242 19.38 7.88 10.85
CA ALA A 242 20.67 7.24 10.74
C ALA A 242 21.13 7.35 9.28
N THR A 243 21.98 8.31 9.02
CA THR A 243 22.66 8.45 7.72
C THR A 243 23.63 7.28 7.57
N GLY A 244 23.26 6.27 6.76
CA GLY A 244 24.20 5.30 6.25
C GLY A 244 23.72 3.85 6.21
N ASN A 245 23.43 3.37 5.00
CA ASN A 245 23.24 1.96 4.65
C ASN A 245 24.40 1.03 5.11
N ALA A 246 25.58 1.59 5.41
CA ALA A 246 26.77 0.84 5.83
C ALA A 246 26.65 0.21 7.23
N ALA A 247 25.82 0.77 8.12
CA ALA A 247 25.65 0.24 9.49
C ALA A 247 24.73 -1.00 9.51
N LEU A 248 23.74 -1.05 8.63
CA LEU A 248 22.80 -2.17 8.55
C LEU A 248 23.42 -3.39 7.89
N ALA A 249 24.24 -3.17 6.81
CA ALA A 249 24.97 -4.24 6.13
C ALA A 249 25.97 -4.95 7.06
N ARG A 250 26.61 -4.23 7.99
CA ARG A 250 27.50 -4.82 9.00
C ARG A 250 26.79 -5.63 10.07
N ARG A 251 25.51 -5.40 10.32
CA ARG A 251 24.71 -6.14 11.30
C ARG A 251 24.12 -7.43 10.76
N LEU A 252 23.89 -7.50 9.45
CA LEU A 252 23.37 -8.70 8.77
C LEU A 252 24.47 -9.67 8.34
N ALA A 253 25.70 -9.20 8.15
CA ALA A 253 26.91 -10.04 8.00
C ALA A 253 27.39 -10.39 9.40
N GLY A 254 27.01 -11.53 9.94
CA GLY A 254 27.50 -12.03 11.22
C GLY A 254 29.03 -12.11 11.26
N PRO A 255 29.66 -12.24 12.45
CA PRO A 255 31.10 -12.33 12.54
C PRO A 255 31.57 -13.61 11.83
N THR A 256 32.52 -13.42 10.94
CA THR A 256 33.28 -14.51 10.29
C THR A 256 34.12 -15.22 11.33
#